data_9b27ce9c818a4547102d1d5d7791e20f
#
_entry.id   9b27ce9c818a4547102d1d5d7791e20f
#
_cell.length_a   1.000
_cell.length_b   1.000
_cell.length_c   1.000
_cell.angle_alpha   90.00
_cell.angle_beta   90.00
_cell.angle_gamma   90.00
#
_symmetry.space_group_name_H-M   'P 1'
#
loop_
_entity.id
_entity.type
_entity.pdbx_description
1 polymer ?
#
loop_
_entity_poly.entity_id
_entity_poly.type
_entity_poly.pdbx_seq_one_letter_code
_entity_poly.pdbx_strand_id
1 'polypeptide(L)'
;MIDRRGFMKGAAALAASGFASAQDASTLVVRNAAHVLTMDPKLGNLADADVHIRDGRIIAIGRNLAAVSGQMIDARGMIVMPGLIDTHTHMWNCLWRTLDTPYIYGHSNLGPQYRPEDSYNAVRLCAAEFLFGGITTVHAWEHNVRSPAHADAELKALTDMGMRTHYSYGYYHHLPADQPMNLEDILRLRRQWQGETVTVGYASRPDTSDGSPQTQWPTATPAVRKLEWDFARRERLSITHHVTTPASKPDAYYEIAGPDVLLIHGYHWGLEVWQRLAKLGARVSLSPYSAANYRTPVPFRELFQAGMPVSLSFDHMNRTGNADFFRMLVLASNIEHLRTGTGLAAHRALELVTIDGARALGLGEITGSLTPGKRADLIMIRTDELNMTPTVSPERAVVNSVRPENVDTVMVNGRILKSRGALTVADARRVGEDAARSLKAILQRAG
;
A
#
# COMPACT_ATOMS: atom_id res chain seq x y z
N MET A 1 45.43 -49.99 -39.06
CA MET A 1 44.69 -50.65 -40.16
C MET A 1 43.32 -51.01 -39.67
N ILE A 2 42.28 -50.43 -40.32
CA ILE A 2 40.94 -51.00 -40.48
C ILE A 2 40.11 -51.03 -39.18
N ASP A 3 38.86 -50.56 -39.10
CA ASP A 3 37.91 -50.08 -40.10
C ASP A 3 36.79 -49.28 -39.41
N ARG A 4 36.28 -48.35 -40.16
CA ARG A 4 35.01 -47.68 -39.91
C ARG A 4 33.87 -48.58 -40.29
N ARG A 5 32.80 -48.57 -39.54
CA ARG A 5 31.41 -48.51 -39.98
C ARG A 5 30.46 -49.16 -39.01
N GLY A 6 29.53 -48.37 -38.67
CA GLY A 6 28.13 -48.77 -38.62
C GLY A 6 27.59 -49.07 -37.25
N PHE A 7 26.78 -48.21 -36.75
CA PHE A 7 25.43 -48.66 -36.64
C PHE A 7 24.43 -47.50 -36.41
N MET A 8 23.41 -47.59 -37.14
CA MET A 8 22.24 -46.75 -37.21
C MET A 8 21.26 -47.00 -36.06
N LYS A 9 20.59 -45.92 -35.66
CA LYS A 9 19.16 -45.81 -35.41
C LYS A 9 18.54 -46.69 -34.31
N GLY A 10 18.16 -45.99 -33.28
CA GLY A 10 17.12 -46.40 -32.34
C GLY A 10 16.54 -45.13 -31.70
N ALA A 11 15.74 -44.38 -32.47
CA ALA A 11 14.94 -43.30 -31.92
C ALA A 11 13.77 -43.90 -31.15
N ALA A 12 13.88 -43.99 -29.83
CA ALA A 12 12.74 -44.20 -28.95
C ALA A 12 12.17 -42.82 -28.58
N ALA A 13 11.07 -42.47 -29.23
CA ALA A 13 10.23 -41.38 -28.84
C ALA A 13 9.61 -41.68 -27.45
N LEU A 14 10.21 -41.18 -26.39
CA LEU A 14 9.53 -41.05 -25.10
C LEU A 14 8.50 -39.95 -25.25
N ALA A 15 7.24 -40.32 -25.41
CA ALA A 15 6.09 -39.47 -25.20
C ALA A 15 6.15 -39.01 -23.74
N ALA A 16 6.63 -37.77 -23.51
CA ALA A 16 6.42 -37.09 -22.27
C ALA A 16 4.93 -36.74 -22.17
N SER A 17 4.15 -37.69 -21.63
CA SER A 17 2.83 -37.39 -21.09
C SER A 17 3.07 -36.44 -19.89
N GLY A 18 2.98 -35.14 -20.14
CA GLY A 18 2.90 -34.16 -19.12
C GLY A 18 1.63 -34.37 -18.31
N PHE A 19 1.73 -35.11 -17.25
CA PHE A 19 0.81 -34.97 -16.14
C PHE A 19 1.05 -33.56 -15.58
N ALA A 20 0.22 -32.64 -16.01
CA ALA A 20 -0.06 -31.46 -15.20
C ALA A 20 -0.63 -32.04 -13.91
N SER A 21 0.20 -32.10 -12.86
CA SER A 21 -0.28 -32.31 -11.50
C SER A 21 -1.29 -31.22 -11.26
N ALA A 22 -2.56 -31.56 -11.10
CA ALA A 22 -3.53 -30.69 -10.50
C ALA A 22 -2.88 -30.25 -9.18
N GLN A 23 -2.49 -28.99 -9.10
CA GLN A 23 -1.99 -28.40 -7.86
C GLN A 23 -3.15 -28.58 -6.89
N ASP A 24 -3.01 -29.47 -5.91
CA ASP A 24 -4.05 -29.66 -4.89
C ASP A 24 -4.39 -28.30 -4.31
N ALA A 25 -5.68 -27.93 -4.41
CA ALA A 25 -6.18 -26.64 -3.96
C ALA A 25 -5.70 -26.37 -2.53
N SER A 26 -4.84 -25.37 -2.35
CA SER A 26 -4.23 -25.09 -1.04
C SER A 26 -5.30 -24.57 -0.08
N THR A 27 -5.70 -25.39 0.88
CA THR A 27 -6.66 -25.04 1.91
C THR A 27 -5.92 -24.63 3.19
N LEU A 28 -6.23 -23.44 3.70
CA LEU A 28 -5.78 -22.94 5.00
C LEU A 28 -6.99 -22.74 5.89
N VAL A 29 -6.86 -23.06 7.17
CA VAL A 29 -7.91 -22.88 8.16
C VAL A 29 -7.36 -22.12 9.36
N VAL A 30 -7.78 -20.87 9.52
CA VAL A 30 -7.54 -20.12 10.75
C VAL A 30 -8.62 -20.51 11.74
N ARG A 31 -8.23 -21.12 12.87
CA ARG A 31 -9.15 -21.68 13.84
C ARG A 31 -9.08 -20.98 15.20
N ASN A 32 -10.23 -21.00 15.88
CA ASN A 32 -10.37 -20.57 17.26
C ASN A 32 -9.99 -19.09 17.49
N ALA A 33 -10.19 -18.22 16.48
CA ALA A 33 -9.94 -16.79 16.66
C ALA A 33 -10.82 -16.24 17.79
N ALA A 34 -10.20 -15.61 18.79
CA ALA A 34 -10.97 -15.02 19.90
C ALA A 34 -11.93 -13.95 19.36
N HIS A 35 -11.47 -13.18 18.37
CA HIS A 35 -12.28 -12.21 17.67
C HIS A 35 -11.95 -12.19 16.19
N VAL A 36 -12.97 -12.08 15.33
CA VAL A 36 -12.83 -11.80 13.90
C VAL A 36 -13.51 -10.47 13.61
N LEU A 37 -12.71 -9.43 13.35
CA LEU A 37 -13.18 -8.11 12.93
C LEU A 37 -13.29 -8.12 11.41
N THR A 38 -14.49 -8.35 10.89
CA THR A 38 -14.63 -8.62 9.45
C THR A 38 -14.53 -7.38 8.56
N MET A 39 -14.83 -6.21 9.08
CA MET A 39 -15.04 -4.98 8.29
C MET A 39 -16.05 -5.18 7.14
N ASP A 40 -16.95 -6.16 7.30
CA ASP A 40 -18.10 -6.42 6.44
C ASP A 40 -19.37 -6.11 7.22
N PRO A 41 -20.15 -5.10 6.80
CA PRO A 41 -21.34 -4.67 7.56
C PRO A 41 -22.46 -5.73 7.60
N LYS A 42 -22.43 -6.72 6.70
CA LYS A 42 -23.41 -7.81 6.69
C LYS A 42 -23.05 -8.93 7.66
N LEU A 43 -21.77 -9.22 7.83
CA LEU A 43 -21.28 -10.24 8.75
C LEU A 43 -21.11 -9.71 10.17
N GLY A 44 -20.72 -8.44 10.30
CA GLY A 44 -20.34 -7.85 11.59
C GLY A 44 -19.09 -8.50 12.19
N ASN A 45 -18.83 -8.24 13.46
CA ASN A 45 -17.74 -8.84 14.19
C ASN A 45 -18.18 -10.14 14.86
N LEU A 46 -17.31 -11.15 14.86
CA LEU A 46 -17.58 -12.47 15.43
C LEU A 46 -16.60 -12.76 16.57
N ALA A 47 -17.07 -13.44 17.60
CA ALA A 47 -16.21 -14.05 18.63
C ALA A 47 -16.19 -15.57 18.42
N ASP A 48 -15.08 -16.21 18.81
CA ASP A 48 -14.90 -17.66 18.74
C ASP A 48 -15.23 -18.24 17.35
N ALA A 49 -14.57 -17.70 16.33
CA ALA A 49 -14.86 -18.02 14.93
C ALA A 49 -13.64 -18.50 14.17
N ASP A 50 -13.91 -19.21 13.08
CA ASP A 50 -12.93 -19.72 12.12
C ASP A 50 -12.98 -18.95 10.80
N VAL A 51 -11.86 -18.92 10.07
CA VAL A 51 -11.78 -18.42 8.69
C VAL A 51 -11.22 -19.54 7.80
N HIS A 52 -12.01 -20.00 6.83
CA HIS A 52 -11.60 -21.00 5.86
C HIS A 52 -11.16 -20.31 4.56
N ILE A 53 -9.99 -20.71 4.06
CA ILE A 53 -9.35 -20.12 2.89
C ILE A 53 -9.03 -21.25 1.92
N ARG A 54 -9.32 -21.03 0.63
CA ARG A 54 -8.93 -21.94 -0.46
C ARG A 54 -8.44 -21.13 -1.65
N ASP A 55 -7.30 -21.51 -2.20
CA ASP A 55 -6.68 -20.84 -3.35
C ASP A 55 -6.54 -19.32 -3.17
N GLY A 56 -6.12 -18.92 -1.96
CA GLY A 56 -5.95 -17.52 -1.60
C GLY A 56 -7.24 -16.73 -1.41
N ARG A 57 -8.42 -17.38 -1.42
CA ARG A 57 -9.72 -16.74 -1.20
C ARG A 57 -10.38 -17.22 0.09
N ILE A 58 -11.02 -16.31 0.77
CA ILE A 58 -11.91 -16.64 1.90
C ILE A 58 -13.12 -17.36 1.34
N ILE A 59 -13.39 -18.57 1.85
CA ILE A 59 -14.55 -19.37 1.42
C ILE A 59 -15.65 -19.43 2.47
N ALA A 60 -15.30 -19.29 3.75
CA ALA A 60 -16.26 -19.24 4.84
C ALA A 60 -15.67 -18.53 6.06
N ILE A 61 -16.55 -17.88 6.83
CA ILE A 61 -16.23 -17.30 8.14
C ILE A 61 -17.42 -17.60 9.06
N GLY A 62 -17.15 -18.08 10.26
CA GLY A 62 -18.21 -18.36 11.22
C GLY A 62 -17.78 -19.21 12.37
N ARG A 63 -18.74 -19.46 13.27
CA ARG A 63 -18.60 -20.40 14.40
C ARG A 63 -18.94 -21.81 13.93
N ASN A 64 -18.25 -22.80 14.51
CA ASN A 64 -18.56 -24.22 14.29
C ASN A 64 -18.63 -24.60 12.79
N LEU A 65 -17.76 -24.04 11.97
CA LEU A 65 -17.69 -24.42 10.56
C LEU A 65 -17.33 -25.90 10.44
N ALA A 66 -17.89 -26.58 9.41
CA ALA A 66 -17.58 -27.96 9.12
C ALA A 66 -16.06 -28.13 8.92
N ALA A 67 -15.50 -29.21 9.46
CA ALA A 67 -14.09 -29.49 9.30
C ALA A 67 -13.74 -29.67 7.82
N VAL A 68 -12.68 -29.00 7.38
CA VAL A 68 -12.08 -29.17 6.06
C VAL A 68 -10.63 -29.61 6.23
N SER A 69 -10.16 -30.47 5.32
CA SER A 69 -8.73 -30.84 5.28
C SER A 69 -7.91 -29.65 4.79
N GLY A 70 -6.80 -29.37 5.46
CA GLY A 70 -5.91 -28.27 5.09
C GLY A 70 -4.91 -27.95 6.19
N GLN A 71 -4.01 -27.01 5.90
CA GLN A 71 -3.08 -26.48 6.89
C GLN A 71 -3.85 -25.66 7.93
N MET A 72 -3.67 -26.01 9.21
CA MET A 72 -4.33 -25.31 10.32
C MET A 72 -3.41 -24.27 10.95
N ILE A 73 -3.98 -23.09 11.23
CA ILE A 73 -3.34 -22.01 11.96
C ILE A 73 -4.20 -21.76 13.19
N ASP A 74 -3.61 -21.95 14.38
CA ASP A 74 -4.30 -21.72 15.65
C ASP A 74 -4.27 -20.22 15.98
N ALA A 75 -5.45 -19.62 16.10
CA ALA A 75 -5.64 -18.21 16.41
C ALA A 75 -6.22 -17.98 17.83
N ARG A 76 -6.08 -18.96 18.73
CA ARG A 76 -6.53 -18.78 20.12
C ARG A 76 -5.87 -17.59 20.77
N GLY A 77 -6.68 -16.75 21.44
CA GLY A 77 -6.20 -15.50 22.03
C GLY A 77 -5.79 -14.44 21.02
N MET A 78 -6.20 -14.55 19.76
CA MET A 78 -5.86 -13.58 18.73
C MET A 78 -7.11 -12.88 18.16
N ILE A 79 -6.90 -11.65 17.71
CA ILE A 79 -7.83 -10.92 16.85
C ILE A 79 -7.41 -11.19 15.40
N VAL A 80 -8.36 -11.62 14.56
CA VAL A 80 -8.17 -11.76 13.11
C VAL A 80 -8.93 -10.64 12.43
N MET A 81 -8.26 -9.91 11.52
CA MET A 81 -8.88 -8.79 10.80
C MET A 81 -8.27 -8.66 9.40
N PRO A 82 -8.90 -7.87 8.48
CA PRO A 82 -8.27 -7.54 7.21
C PRO A 82 -6.89 -6.93 7.44
N GLY A 83 -5.95 -7.21 6.54
CA GLY A 83 -4.67 -6.53 6.54
C GLY A 83 -4.83 -5.03 6.31
N LEU A 84 -3.94 -4.25 6.88
CA LEU A 84 -3.96 -2.79 6.76
C LEU A 84 -3.57 -2.37 5.34
N ILE A 85 -4.12 -1.24 4.90
CA ILE A 85 -3.94 -0.70 3.55
C ILE A 85 -3.42 0.72 3.62
N ASP A 86 -2.22 0.93 3.10
CA ASP A 86 -1.64 2.25 2.91
C ASP A 86 -2.01 2.79 1.53
N THR A 87 -2.68 3.95 1.49
CA THR A 87 -3.22 4.50 0.25
C THR A 87 -2.35 5.57 -0.39
N HIS A 88 -1.17 5.85 0.17
CA HIS A 88 -0.18 6.74 -0.43
C HIS A 88 1.15 6.71 0.33
N THR A 89 2.21 6.29 -0.33
CA THR A 89 3.55 6.28 0.26
C THR A 89 4.61 6.44 -0.83
N HIS A 90 5.67 7.20 -0.52
CA HIS A 90 6.89 7.33 -1.32
C HIS A 90 7.94 6.36 -0.79
N MET A 91 7.91 5.10 -1.24
CA MET A 91 8.73 4.04 -0.63
C MET A 91 10.23 4.22 -0.87
N TRP A 92 10.62 4.77 -2.01
CA TRP A 92 12.01 4.95 -2.40
C TRP A 92 12.82 5.84 -1.44
N ASN A 93 12.17 6.77 -0.72
CA ASN A 93 12.85 7.74 0.14
C ASN A 93 13.01 7.29 1.61
N CYS A 94 12.62 6.07 1.96
CA CYS A 94 12.68 5.58 3.33
C CYS A 94 14.11 5.48 3.89
N LEU A 95 15.14 5.41 3.04
CA LEU A 95 16.53 5.35 3.45
C LEU A 95 16.99 6.60 4.22
N TRP A 96 16.34 7.73 4.04
CA TRP A 96 16.77 9.00 4.64
C TRP A 96 16.21 9.27 6.03
N ARG A 97 15.37 8.39 6.56
CA ARG A 97 14.60 8.63 7.78
C ARG A 97 15.41 9.01 9.02
N THR A 98 16.71 8.77 9.00
CA THR A 98 17.63 9.11 10.10
C THR A 98 18.64 10.19 9.72
N LEU A 99 18.52 10.80 8.54
CA LEU A 99 19.39 11.89 8.14
C LEU A 99 18.81 13.23 8.66
N ASP A 100 19.67 14.01 9.29
CA ASP A 100 19.33 15.39 9.69
C ASP A 100 19.55 16.35 8.49
N THR A 101 18.67 16.22 7.49
CA THR A 101 18.74 17.01 6.26
C THR A 101 17.37 17.56 5.91
N PRO A 102 17.30 18.76 5.29
CA PRO A 102 16.03 19.25 4.76
C PRO A 102 15.42 18.25 3.76
N TYR A 103 14.10 18.09 3.82
CA TYR A 103 13.38 17.15 2.94
C TYR A 103 13.67 17.38 1.45
N ILE A 104 13.70 18.65 1.03
CA ILE A 104 14.00 19.01 -0.36
C ILE A 104 15.42 18.58 -0.80
N TYR A 105 16.39 18.63 0.12
CA TYR A 105 17.75 18.16 -0.17
C TYR A 105 17.76 16.68 -0.57
N GLY A 106 17.02 15.85 0.13
CA GLY A 106 16.88 14.44 -0.22
C GLY A 106 16.38 14.24 -1.65
N HIS A 107 15.37 14.99 -2.07
CA HIS A 107 14.81 14.90 -3.42
C HIS A 107 15.73 15.45 -4.50
N SER A 108 16.30 16.62 -4.28
CA SER A 108 17.10 17.33 -5.29
C SER A 108 18.53 16.80 -5.41
N ASN A 109 19.13 16.30 -4.33
CA ASN A 109 20.54 15.92 -4.29
C ASN A 109 20.75 14.41 -4.13
N LEU A 110 20.00 13.73 -3.25
CA LEU A 110 20.15 12.29 -3.06
C LEU A 110 19.35 11.49 -4.11
N GLY A 111 18.14 11.91 -4.44
CA GLY A 111 17.30 11.24 -5.46
C GLY A 111 18.05 10.98 -6.78
N PRO A 112 18.78 11.97 -7.35
CA PRO A 112 19.57 11.78 -8.56
C PRO A 112 20.67 10.72 -8.46
N GLN A 113 21.11 10.37 -7.27
CA GLN A 113 22.20 9.42 -7.03
C GLN A 113 21.75 7.96 -6.95
N TYR A 114 20.42 7.73 -6.91
CA TYR A 114 19.89 6.38 -6.90
C TYR A 114 20.21 5.63 -8.19
N ARG A 115 20.64 4.41 -8.04
CA ARG A 115 20.70 3.40 -9.09
C ARG A 115 19.51 2.45 -8.91
N PRO A 116 19.15 1.64 -9.91
CA PRO A 116 18.03 0.69 -9.76
C PRO A 116 18.16 -0.24 -8.55
N GLU A 117 19.37 -0.66 -8.20
CA GLU A 117 19.64 -1.46 -7.00
C GLU A 117 19.29 -0.70 -5.71
N ASP A 118 19.56 0.60 -5.65
CA ASP A 118 19.25 1.43 -4.48
C ASP A 118 17.71 1.59 -4.34
N SER A 119 16.99 1.79 -5.44
CA SER A 119 15.53 1.78 -5.47
C SER A 119 14.97 0.44 -4.99
N TYR A 120 15.52 -0.69 -5.46
CA TYR A 120 15.15 -2.02 -4.99
C TYR A 120 15.31 -2.15 -3.47
N ASN A 121 16.48 -1.79 -2.94
CA ASN A 121 16.77 -1.95 -1.51
C ASN A 121 15.93 -1.00 -0.64
N ALA A 122 15.67 0.23 -1.11
CA ALA A 122 14.79 1.17 -0.43
C ALA A 122 13.35 0.64 -0.33
N VAL A 123 12.78 0.27 -1.47
CA VAL A 123 11.40 -0.25 -1.52
C VAL A 123 11.27 -1.57 -0.76
N ARG A 124 12.28 -2.44 -0.85
CA ARG A 124 12.32 -3.70 -0.09
C ARG A 124 12.35 -3.47 1.42
N LEU A 125 13.14 -2.50 1.91
CA LEU A 125 13.16 -2.12 3.33
C LEU A 125 11.79 -1.62 3.79
N CYS A 126 11.20 -0.70 3.03
CA CYS A 126 9.88 -0.16 3.32
C CYS A 126 8.81 -1.27 3.34
N ALA A 127 8.79 -2.14 2.33
CA ALA A 127 7.86 -3.27 2.25
C ALA A 127 8.04 -4.28 3.39
N ALA A 128 9.28 -4.56 3.81
CA ALA A 128 9.56 -5.44 4.93
C ALA A 128 8.98 -4.89 6.23
N GLU A 129 9.17 -3.60 6.49
CA GLU A 129 8.63 -2.92 7.68
C GLU A 129 7.10 -2.82 7.63
N PHE A 130 6.52 -2.54 6.45
CA PHE A 130 5.08 -2.55 6.24
C PHE A 130 4.47 -3.91 6.58
N LEU A 131 5.00 -4.98 6.01
CA LEU A 131 4.54 -6.34 6.32
C LEU A 131 4.73 -6.67 7.80
N PHE A 132 5.85 -6.27 8.40
CA PHE A 132 6.06 -6.47 9.84
C PHE A 132 4.97 -5.80 10.67
N GLY A 133 4.52 -4.61 10.28
CA GLY A 133 3.44 -3.83 10.91
C GLY A 133 2.02 -4.27 10.54
N GLY A 134 1.83 -5.28 9.68
CA GLY A 134 0.50 -5.75 9.28
C GLY A 134 -0.12 -5.06 8.07
N ILE A 135 0.66 -4.25 7.33
CA ILE A 135 0.21 -3.63 6.09
C ILE A 135 0.37 -4.66 4.97
N THR A 136 -0.75 -5.05 4.37
CA THR A 136 -0.80 -6.08 3.31
C THR A 136 -0.89 -5.47 1.92
N THR A 137 -1.41 -4.25 1.82
CA THR A 137 -1.60 -3.52 0.56
C THR A 137 -0.99 -2.14 0.66
N VAL A 138 -0.23 -1.76 -0.36
CA VAL A 138 0.40 -0.44 -0.46
C VAL A 138 0.06 0.23 -1.78
N HIS A 139 -0.18 1.53 -1.72
CA HIS A 139 -0.10 2.41 -2.88
C HIS A 139 1.30 3.04 -2.93
N ALA A 140 2.17 2.42 -3.72
CA ALA A 140 3.52 2.92 -3.99
C ALA A 140 3.44 4.08 -5.01
N TRP A 141 3.58 5.30 -4.51
CA TRP A 141 3.56 6.52 -5.31
C TRP A 141 5.00 6.96 -5.58
N GLU A 142 5.55 6.50 -6.71
CA GLU A 142 6.99 6.56 -6.92
C GLU A 142 7.37 7.72 -7.85
N HIS A 143 8.04 8.73 -7.28
CA HIS A 143 8.45 9.95 -7.99
C HIS A 143 9.98 10.15 -8.04
N ASN A 144 10.68 9.02 -8.16
CA ASN A 144 12.09 9.01 -8.53
C ASN A 144 12.37 8.00 -9.65
N VAL A 145 11.36 7.77 -10.52
CA VAL A 145 11.46 6.85 -11.65
C VAL A 145 12.28 7.51 -12.76
N ARG A 146 13.60 7.31 -12.75
CA ARG A 146 14.55 7.97 -13.64
C ARG A 146 14.82 7.19 -14.92
N SER A 147 14.46 5.92 -14.93
CA SER A 147 14.52 5.04 -16.11
C SER A 147 13.61 3.83 -15.89
N PRO A 148 13.28 3.08 -16.95
CA PRO A 148 12.55 1.83 -16.85
C PRO A 148 13.12 0.84 -15.83
N ALA A 149 14.45 0.78 -15.71
CA ALA A 149 15.12 -0.12 -14.77
C ALA A 149 14.87 0.25 -13.30
N HIS A 150 14.61 1.52 -12.97
CA HIS A 150 14.22 1.92 -11.60
C HIS A 150 12.82 1.39 -11.28
N ALA A 151 11.85 1.58 -12.18
CA ALA A 151 10.49 1.08 -11.98
C ALA A 151 10.45 -0.45 -11.87
N ASP A 152 11.22 -1.16 -12.72
CA ASP A 152 11.34 -2.62 -12.64
C ASP A 152 11.94 -3.07 -11.29
N ALA A 153 12.95 -2.35 -10.79
CA ALA A 153 13.60 -2.66 -9.52
C ALA A 153 12.64 -2.47 -8.33
N GLU A 154 11.84 -1.40 -8.33
CA GLU A 154 10.83 -1.12 -7.31
C GLU A 154 9.71 -2.18 -7.32
N LEU A 155 9.15 -2.48 -8.49
CA LEU A 155 8.13 -3.53 -8.64
C LEU A 155 8.66 -4.91 -8.29
N LYS A 156 9.91 -5.21 -8.66
CA LYS A 156 10.56 -6.45 -8.25
C LYS A 156 10.67 -6.57 -6.74
N ALA A 157 11.06 -5.50 -6.04
CA ALA A 157 11.15 -5.51 -4.59
C ALA A 157 9.79 -5.80 -3.93
N LEU A 158 8.72 -5.15 -4.40
CA LEU A 158 7.36 -5.37 -3.90
C LEU A 158 6.85 -6.79 -4.16
N THR A 159 7.15 -7.33 -5.35
CA THR A 159 6.77 -8.70 -5.73
C THR A 159 7.57 -9.75 -4.96
N ASP A 160 8.87 -9.56 -4.78
CA ASP A 160 9.72 -10.45 -3.97
C ASP A 160 9.23 -10.52 -2.52
N MET A 161 8.76 -9.40 -1.99
CA MET A 161 8.15 -9.33 -0.65
C MET A 161 6.72 -9.90 -0.61
N GLY A 162 6.08 -10.13 -1.76
CA GLY A 162 4.74 -10.69 -1.87
C GLY A 162 3.62 -9.72 -1.49
N MET A 163 3.88 -8.43 -1.47
CA MET A 163 2.94 -7.40 -1.07
C MET A 163 1.89 -7.14 -2.15
N ARG A 164 0.63 -6.92 -1.77
CA ARG A 164 -0.35 -6.37 -2.72
C ARG A 164 -0.02 -4.91 -2.98
N THR A 165 0.05 -4.54 -4.27
CA THR A 165 0.59 -3.25 -4.69
C THR A 165 -0.32 -2.56 -5.68
N HIS A 166 -0.63 -1.30 -5.42
CA HIS A 166 -1.03 -0.35 -6.44
C HIS A 166 0.18 0.54 -6.73
N TYR A 167 0.82 0.37 -7.88
CA TYR A 167 2.01 1.11 -8.26
C TYR A 167 1.63 2.28 -9.15
N SER A 168 1.76 3.51 -8.64
CA SER A 168 1.58 4.73 -9.45
C SER A 168 2.91 5.22 -9.96
N TYR A 169 3.09 5.07 -11.27
CA TYR A 169 4.26 5.55 -11.99
C TYR A 169 4.32 7.07 -11.97
N GLY A 170 5.38 7.61 -11.40
CA GLY A 170 5.59 9.03 -11.26
C GLY A 170 6.79 9.54 -12.03
N TYR A 171 7.06 10.79 -11.81
CA TYR A 171 8.15 11.55 -12.40
C TYR A 171 9.41 11.48 -11.51
N TYR A 172 10.49 12.10 -11.95
CA TYR A 172 11.66 12.35 -11.12
C TYR A 172 11.86 13.87 -10.93
N HIS A 173 12.55 14.26 -9.85
CA HIS A 173 12.62 15.65 -9.40
C HIS A 173 13.10 16.65 -10.46
N HIS A 174 13.99 16.25 -11.35
CA HIS A 174 14.57 17.10 -12.39
C HIS A 174 13.94 16.92 -13.78
N LEU A 175 12.76 16.30 -13.88
CA LEU A 175 12.07 16.19 -15.16
C LEU A 175 11.63 17.59 -15.63
N PRO A 176 12.06 18.07 -16.81
CA PRO A 176 11.66 19.37 -17.33
C PRO A 176 10.13 19.52 -17.43
N ALA A 177 9.64 20.74 -17.20
CA ALA A 177 8.21 21.02 -17.17
C ALA A 177 7.52 20.82 -18.52
N ASP A 178 8.24 21.01 -19.62
CA ASP A 178 7.80 20.87 -21.01
C ASP A 178 7.97 19.45 -21.57
N GLN A 179 8.48 18.52 -20.78
CA GLN A 179 8.64 17.13 -21.16
C GLN A 179 7.65 16.23 -20.41
N PRO A 180 6.91 15.35 -21.12
CA PRO A 180 6.07 14.35 -20.48
C PRO A 180 6.92 13.27 -19.78
N MET A 181 6.32 12.58 -18.81
CA MET A 181 6.86 11.33 -18.29
C MET A 181 6.95 10.28 -19.40
N ASN A 182 7.66 9.19 -19.12
CA ASN A 182 7.73 8.06 -20.06
C ASN A 182 6.40 7.27 -20.04
N LEU A 183 5.43 7.74 -20.78
CA LEU A 183 4.08 7.16 -20.86
C LEU A 183 4.07 5.75 -21.46
N GLU A 184 5.00 5.45 -22.37
CA GLU A 184 5.13 4.11 -22.96
C GLU A 184 5.61 3.10 -21.94
N ASP A 185 6.46 3.52 -21.02
CA ASP A 185 6.95 2.66 -19.93
C ASP A 185 5.84 2.27 -18.96
N ILE A 186 4.88 3.15 -18.69
CA ILE A 186 3.69 2.81 -17.89
C ILE A 186 2.94 1.63 -18.54
N LEU A 187 2.73 1.65 -19.86
CA LEU A 187 2.08 0.56 -20.56
C LEU A 187 2.93 -0.72 -20.59
N ARG A 188 4.25 -0.58 -20.71
CA ARG A 188 5.18 -1.71 -20.60
C ARG A 188 5.06 -2.38 -19.22
N LEU A 189 5.11 -1.59 -18.14
CA LEU A 189 4.96 -2.09 -16.78
C LEU A 189 3.61 -2.78 -16.57
N ARG A 190 2.52 -2.18 -17.08
CA ARG A 190 1.19 -2.79 -17.00
C ARG A 190 1.16 -4.16 -17.69
N ARG A 191 1.76 -4.30 -18.87
CA ARG A 191 1.84 -5.59 -19.56
C ARG A 191 2.69 -6.63 -18.84
N GLN A 192 3.76 -6.19 -18.17
CA GLN A 192 4.75 -7.07 -17.56
C GLN A 192 4.41 -7.48 -16.12
N TRP A 193 3.87 -6.56 -15.34
CA TRP A 193 3.72 -6.71 -13.89
C TRP A 193 2.28 -6.80 -13.40
N GLN A 194 1.30 -6.28 -14.15
CA GLN A 194 -0.08 -6.31 -13.69
C GLN A 194 -0.58 -7.74 -13.56
N GLY A 195 -1.19 -8.05 -12.42
CA GLY A 195 -1.67 -9.39 -12.10
C GLY A 195 -2.55 -9.40 -10.85
N GLU A 196 -2.60 -10.52 -10.18
CA GLU A 196 -3.47 -10.71 -9.00
C GLU A 196 -3.13 -9.78 -7.83
N THR A 197 -1.87 -9.43 -7.66
CA THR A 197 -1.38 -8.62 -6.54
C THR A 197 -0.81 -7.27 -6.95
N VAL A 198 -0.62 -7.02 -8.23
CA VAL A 198 -0.05 -5.76 -8.76
C VAL A 198 -1.03 -5.10 -9.71
N THR A 199 -1.29 -3.81 -9.48
CA THR A 199 -1.99 -2.92 -10.42
C THR A 199 -1.12 -1.70 -10.69
N VAL A 200 -1.20 -1.15 -11.91
CA VAL A 200 -0.40 -0.01 -12.36
C VAL A 200 -1.30 1.20 -12.61
N GLY A 201 -0.94 2.34 -12.04
CA GLY A 201 -1.61 3.63 -12.16
C GLY A 201 -0.64 4.75 -12.56
N TYR A 202 -1.16 5.96 -12.56
CA TYR A 202 -0.46 7.17 -12.94
C TYR A 202 -0.39 8.15 -11.77
N ALA A 203 0.81 8.61 -11.43
CA ALA A 203 1.08 9.62 -10.43
C ALA A 203 1.30 10.99 -11.10
N SER A 204 0.30 11.84 -11.03
CA SER A 204 0.28 13.13 -11.72
C SER A 204 1.21 14.15 -11.09
N ARG A 205 1.95 14.88 -11.94
CA ARG A 205 2.67 16.08 -11.51
C ARG A 205 1.71 17.24 -11.24
N PRO A 206 1.99 18.09 -10.22
CA PRO A 206 1.32 19.38 -10.11
C PRO A 206 1.65 20.26 -11.33
N ASP A 207 0.76 21.15 -11.68
CA ASP A 207 1.05 22.20 -12.64
C ASP A 207 1.03 23.58 -11.98
N THR A 208 1.42 24.59 -12.76
CA THR A 208 1.48 25.97 -12.30
C THR A 208 0.11 26.63 -12.16
N SER A 209 -0.95 26.01 -12.66
CA SER A 209 -2.31 26.59 -12.68
C SER A 209 -3.03 26.48 -11.35
N ASP A 210 -2.63 25.56 -10.46
CA ASP A 210 -3.25 25.34 -9.16
C ASP A 210 -2.77 26.35 -8.08
N GLY A 211 -1.82 27.22 -8.41
CA GLY A 211 -1.24 28.19 -7.49
C GLY A 211 -0.13 27.63 -6.60
N SER A 212 0.32 26.39 -6.86
CA SER A 212 1.43 25.78 -6.12
C SER A 212 2.74 26.55 -6.36
N PRO A 213 3.56 26.77 -5.31
CA PRO A 213 4.85 27.43 -5.50
C PRO A 213 5.78 26.56 -6.34
N GLN A 214 6.20 27.10 -7.48
CA GLN A 214 7.03 26.40 -8.48
C GLN A 214 8.43 26.02 -7.98
N THR A 215 8.84 26.50 -6.82
CA THR A 215 10.24 26.47 -6.37
C THR A 215 10.65 25.17 -5.69
N GLN A 216 9.71 24.30 -5.33
CA GLN A 216 10.03 23.11 -4.52
C GLN A 216 9.73 21.78 -5.22
N TRP A 217 8.86 21.75 -6.24
CA TRP A 217 8.40 20.52 -6.89
C TRP A 217 8.46 20.65 -8.41
N PRO A 218 8.84 19.59 -9.13
CA PRO A 218 8.78 19.60 -10.59
C PRO A 218 7.33 19.70 -11.03
N THR A 219 7.00 20.80 -11.67
CA THR A 219 5.68 21.03 -12.27
C THR A 219 5.67 20.65 -13.74
N ALA A 220 4.50 20.36 -14.28
CA ALA A 220 4.30 20.23 -15.72
C ALA A 220 3.72 21.53 -16.29
N THR A 221 4.00 21.85 -17.56
CA THR A 221 3.22 22.86 -18.27
C THR A 221 1.76 22.39 -18.42
N PRO A 222 0.76 23.29 -18.51
CA PRO A 222 -0.62 22.87 -18.74
C PRO A 222 -0.82 21.95 -19.95
N ALA A 223 -0.05 22.16 -21.01
CA ALA A 223 -0.08 21.30 -22.19
C ALA A 223 0.41 19.88 -21.91
N VAL A 224 1.54 19.74 -21.20
CA VAL A 224 2.08 18.43 -20.80
C VAL A 224 1.13 17.73 -19.84
N ARG A 225 0.63 18.45 -18.83
CA ARG A 225 -0.35 17.89 -17.89
C ARG A 225 -1.58 17.35 -18.63
N LYS A 226 -2.13 18.15 -19.56
CA LYS A 226 -3.27 17.72 -20.35
C LYS A 226 -2.97 16.45 -21.15
N LEU A 227 -1.80 16.39 -21.80
CA LEU A 227 -1.36 15.22 -22.56
C LEU A 227 -1.28 13.97 -21.69
N GLU A 228 -0.65 14.09 -20.51
CA GLU A 228 -0.49 12.97 -19.55
C GLU A 228 -1.85 12.51 -18.98
N TRP A 229 -2.75 13.43 -18.64
CA TRP A 229 -4.09 13.11 -18.14
C TRP A 229 -4.98 12.47 -19.21
N ASP A 230 -4.97 13.02 -20.43
CA ASP A 230 -5.71 12.44 -21.57
C ASP A 230 -5.22 11.01 -21.87
N PHE A 231 -3.90 10.80 -21.79
CA PHE A 231 -3.32 9.46 -21.91
C PHE A 231 -3.82 8.54 -20.79
N ALA A 232 -3.71 8.96 -19.53
CA ALA A 232 -4.12 8.14 -18.39
C ALA A 232 -5.60 7.73 -18.47
N ARG A 233 -6.48 8.67 -18.86
CA ARG A 233 -7.91 8.39 -19.03
C ARG A 233 -8.22 7.50 -20.23
N ARG A 234 -7.55 7.72 -21.36
CA ARG A 234 -7.68 6.84 -22.54
C ARG A 234 -7.26 5.41 -22.22
N GLU A 235 -6.19 5.25 -21.46
CA GLU A 235 -5.68 3.94 -21.05
C GLU A 235 -6.40 3.38 -19.80
N ARG A 236 -7.36 4.09 -19.24
CA ARG A 236 -8.12 3.71 -18.03
C ARG A 236 -7.19 3.41 -16.83
N LEU A 237 -6.16 4.22 -16.66
CA LEU A 237 -5.31 4.19 -15.50
C LEU A 237 -5.99 4.93 -14.34
N SER A 238 -5.84 4.45 -13.12
CA SER A 238 -6.14 5.25 -11.93
C SER A 238 -5.19 6.44 -11.87
N ILE A 239 -5.70 7.60 -11.52
CA ILE A 239 -4.94 8.84 -11.43
C ILE A 239 -4.84 9.24 -9.97
N THR A 240 -3.63 9.57 -9.53
CA THR A 240 -3.42 10.12 -8.20
C THR A 240 -2.77 11.49 -8.30
N HIS A 241 -3.28 12.44 -7.52
CA HIS A 241 -2.87 13.84 -7.64
C HIS A 241 -2.76 14.52 -6.27
N HIS A 242 -1.60 15.16 -6.01
CA HIS A 242 -1.39 15.90 -4.77
C HIS A 242 -2.12 17.24 -4.76
N VAL A 243 -2.76 17.52 -3.64
CA VAL A 243 -3.24 18.86 -3.29
C VAL A 243 -2.16 19.52 -2.43
N THR A 244 -1.30 20.31 -3.06
CA THR A 244 0.03 20.66 -2.55
C THR A 244 0.09 21.87 -1.63
N THR A 245 -0.91 22.77 -1.66
CA THR A 245 -0.83 24.01 -0.89
C THR A 245 -2.17 24.51 -0.37
N PRO A 246 -2.16 25.36 0.70
CA PRO A 246 -3.34 26.10 1.14
C PRO A 246 -3.89 27.05 0.08
N ALA A 247 -3.03 27.49 -0.84
CA ALA A 247 -3.39 28.38 -1.94
C ALA A 247 -3.99 27.63 -3.14
N SER A 248 -4.05 26.30 -3.10
CA SER A 248 -4.65 25.49 -4.16
C SER A 248 -6.10 25.92 -4.41
N LYS A 249 -6.36 26.38 -5.62
CA LYS A 249 -7.69 26.85 -6.02
C LYS A 249 -8.60 25.65 -6.26
N PRO A 250 -9.71 25.48 -5.51
CA PRO A 250 -10.59 24.34 -5.66
C PRO A 250 -11.10 24.12 -7.09
N ASP A 251 -11.28 25.18 -7.86
CA ASP A 251 -11.81 25.10 -9.22
C ASP A 251 -10.95 24.24 -10.14
N ALA A 252 -9.62 24.33 -10.03
CA ALA A 252 -8.71 23.47 -10.80
C ALA A 252 -8.88 21.99 -10.50
N TYR A 253 -9.31 21.67 -9.29
CA TYR A 253 -9.55 20.28 -8.88
C TYR A 253 -10.94 19.77 -9.26
N TYR A 254 -11.94 20.67 -9.37
CA TYR A 254 -13.27 20.30 -9.90
C TYR A 254 -13.22 19.89 -11.37
N GLU A 255 -12.33 20.49 -12.16
CA GLU A 255 -12.16 20.16 -13.59
C GLU A 255 -11.57 18.77 -13.79
N ILE A 256 -10.74 18.30 -12.86
CA ILE A 256 -10.04 17.02 -12.98
C ILE A 256 -10.67 15.91 -12.16
N ALA A 257 -11.51 16.23 -11.17
CA ALA A 257 -12.12 15.25 -10.29
C ALA A 257 -12.97 14.23 -11.05
N GLY A 258 -12.96 12.99 -10.57
CA GLY A 258 -13.73 11.89 -11.12
C GLY A 258 -13.51 10.60 -10.33
N PRO A 259 -14.26 9.54 -10.64
CA PRO A 259 -14.12 8.25 -9.96
C PRO A 259 -12.79 7.56 -10.24
N ASP A 260 -12.03 8.03 -11.23
CA ASP A 260 -10.69 7.61 -11.58
C ASP A 260 -9.60 8.34 -10.79
N VAL A 261 -9.96 9.37 -9.98
CA VAL A 261 -9.00 10.24 -9.29
C VAL A 261 -9.00 10.01 -7.78
N LEU A 262 -7.81 9.78 -7.23
CA LEU A 262 -7.51 9.82 -5.82
C LEU A 262 -6.70 11.09 -5.52
N LEU A 263 -7.30 12.02 -4.79
CA LEU A 263 -6.63 13.22 -4.29
C LEU A 263 -5.79 12.87 -3.07
N ILE A 264 -4.61 13.46 -2.98
CA ILE A 264 -3.70 13.27 -1.84
C ILE A 264 -3.64 14.57 -1.05
N HIS A 265 -3.90 14.52 0.26
CA HIS A 265 -3.93 15.65 1.19
C HIS A 265 -5.21 16.52 1.05
N GLY A 266 -5.06 17.85 0.86
CA GLY A 266 -6.21 18.76 0.76
C GLY A 266 -6.75 19.25 2.12
N TYR A 267 -5.92 19.30 3.16
CA TYR A 267 -6.31 19.61 4.54
C TYR A 267 -6.95 20.99 4.76
N HIS A 268 -6.78 21.91 3.81
CA HIS A 268 -7.19 23.31 3.93
C HIS A 268 -8.59 23.61 3.41
N TRP A 269 -9.24 22.63 2.79
CA TRP A 269 -10.55 22.86 2.18
C TRP A 269 -11.68 22.66 3.16
N GLY A 270 -12.70 23.51 3.02
CA GLY A 270 -13.92 23.44 3.83
C GLY A 270 -14.94 22.44 3.28
N LEU A 271 -16.06 22.30 4.02
CA LEU A 271 -17.13 21.37 3.74
C LEU A 271 -17.68 21.47 2.32
N GLU A 272 -17.92 22.67 1.81
CA GLU A 272 -18.51 22.89 0.48
C GLU A 272 -17.62 22.35 -0.65
N VAL A 273 -16.31 22.53 -0.54
CA VAL A 273 -15.33 21.99 -1.51
C VAL A 273 -15.39 20.48 -1.51
N TRP A 274 -15.37 19.85 -0.33
CA TRP A 274 -15.46 18.40 -0.19
C TRP A 274 -16.78 17.83 -0.70
N GLN A 275 -17.91 18.51 -0.44
CA GLN A 275 -19.21 18.10 -0.98
C GLN A 275 -19.23 18.10 -2.51
N ARG A 276 -18.62 19.11 -3.13
CA ARG A 276 -18.55 19.18 -4.60
C ARG A 276 -17.65 18.10 -5.17
N LEU A 277 -16.48 17.86 -4.58
CA LEU A 277 -15.55 16.80 -5.00
C LEU A 277 -16.16 15.39 -4.83
N ALA A 278 -16.88 15.15 -3.73
CA ALA A 278 -17.59 13.90 -3.50
C ALA A 278 -18.66 13.63 -4.56
N LYS A 279 -19.45 14.67 -4.93
CA LYS A 279 -20.43 14.57 -6.02
C LYS A 279 -19.82 14.26 -7.38
N LEU A 280 -18.58 14.71 -7.61
CA LEU A 280 -17.81 14.39 -8.83
C LEU A 280 -17.20 12.97 -8.79
N GLY A 281 -17.31 12.27 -7.66
CA GLY A 281 -16.82 10.90 -7.48
C GLY A 281 -15.35 10.80 -7.05
N ALA A 282 -14.69 11.92 -6.74
CA ALA A 282 -13.32 11.89 -6.25
C ALA A 282 -13.20 11.19 -4.90
N ARG A 283 -12.01 10.68 -4.61
CA ARG A 283 -11.63 10.04 -3.34
C ARG A 283 -10.44 10.79 -2.76
N VAL A 284 -10.20 10.66 -1.43
CA VAL A 284 -9.06 11.33 -0.80
C VAL A 284 -8.27 10.38 0.10
N SER A 285 -6.94 10.46 0.00
CA SER A 285 -5.99 9.84 0.90
C SER A 285 -5.37 10.91 1.80
N LEU A 286 -5.39 10.69 3.09
CA LEU A 286 -4.93 11.65 4.09
C LEU A 286 -3.78 11.06 4.91
N SER A 287 -2.79 11.88 5.20
CA SER A 287 -1.61 11.50 5.97
C SER A 287 -1.56 12.29 7.27
N PRO A 288 -2.05 11.75 8.40
CA PRO A 288 -2.08 12.46 9.68
C PRO A 288 -0.72 12.99 10.13
N TYR A 289 0.37 12.27 9.88
CA TYR A 289 1.73 12.73 10.17
C TYR A 289 2.12 13.94 9.34
N SER A 290 1.82 13.95 8.05
CA SER A 290 2.10 15.10 7.17
C SER A 290 1.25 16.30 7.57
N ALA A 291 -0.02 16.09 7.90
CA ALA A 291 -0.91 17.14 8.41
C ALA A 291 -0.34 17.79 9.68
N ALA A 292 0.15 16.99 10.63
CA ALA A 292 0.78 17.47 11.85
C ALA A 292 2.06 18.27 11.54
N ASN A 293 2.90 17.80 10.62
CA ASN A 293 4.12 18.49 10.20
C ASN A 293 3.83 19.83 9.52
N TYR A 294 2.76 19.92 8.74
CA TYR A 294 2.29 21.17 8.11
C TYR A 294 1.45 22.04 9.03
N ARG A 295 1.25 21.64 10.28
CA ARG A 295 0.42 22.36 11.27
C ARG A 295 -1.01 22.59 10.79
N THR A 296 -1.52 21.66 9.99
CA THR A 296 -2.88 21.73 9.44
C THR A 296 -3.63 20.49 9.88
N PRO A 297 -4.66 20.61 10.73
CA PRO A 297 -5.40 19.45 11.20
C PRO A 297 -6.21 18.82 10.06
N VAL A 298 -6.29 17.48 10.06
CA VAL A 298 -7.13 16.75 9.12
C VAL A 298 -8.60 17.04 9.41
N PRO A 299 -9.42 17.48 8.44
CA PRO A 299 -10.82 17.84 8.64
C PRO A 299 -11.76 16.63 8.55
N PHE A 300 -11.61 15.62 9.42
CA PHE A 300 -12.38 14.37 9.33
C PHE A 300 -13.88 14.58 9.40
N ARG A 301 -14.35 15.43 10.32
CA ARG A 301 -15.78 15.73 10.47
C ARG A 301 -16.39 16.26 9.17
N GLU A 302 -15.75 17.25 8.56
CA GLU A 302 -16.20 17.88 7.32
C GLU A 302 -16.19 16.89 6.16
N LEU A 303 -15.16 16.07 6.06
CA LEU A 303 -15.04 15.03 5.04
C LEU A 303 -16.17 13.98 5.16
N PHE A 304 -16.46 13.51 6.38
CA PHE A 304 -17.55 12.58 6.61
C PHE A 304 -18.92 13.20 6.36
N GLN A 305 -19.13 14.46 6.77
CA GLN A 305 -20.35 15.21 6.49
C GLN A 305 -20.53 15.47 4.98
N ALA A 306 -19.45 15.62 4.25
CA ALA A 306 -19.47 15.77 2.80
C ALA A 306 -19.80 14.46 2.07
N GLY A 307 -19.78 13.31 2.75
CA GLY A 307 -19.86 12.00 2.12
C GLY A 307 -18.61 11.66 1.27
N MET A 308 -17.48 12.31 1.56
CA MET A 308 -16.24 12.07 0.85
C MET A 308 -15.67 10.69 1.19
N PRO A 309 -15.32 9.84 0.20
CA PRO A 309 -14.59 8.62 0.45
C PRO A 309 -13.16 8.95 0.93
N VAL A 310 -12.86 8.57 2.17
CA VAL A 310 -11.62 8.91 2.88
C VAL A 310 -10.83 7.66 3.19
N SER A 311 -9.51 7.72 3.04
CA SER A 311 -8.57 6.70 3.46
C SER A 311 -7.33 7.33 4.11
N LEU A 312 -6.50 6.51 4.77
CA LEU A 312 -5.29 6.99 5.43
C LEU A 312 -4.02 6.43 4.79
N SER A 313 -2.92 7.17 5.00
CA SER A 313 -1.62 6.84 4.43
C SER A 313 -0.45 7.39 5.26
N PHE A 314 0.74 6.83 5.03
CA PHE A 314 1.98 7.31 5.65
C PHE A 314 2.56 8.54 4.96
N ASP A 315 2.40 8.65 3.64
CA ASP A 315 3.08 9.64 2.80
C ASP A 315 4.61 9.40 2.75
N HIS A 316 5.33 9.65 3.85
CA HIS A 316 6.78 9.58 3.88
C HIS A 316 7.31 8.87 5.13
N MET A 317 7.97 7.73 4.97
CA MET A 317 8.66 7.08 6.08
C MET A 317 9.89 7.87 6.59
N ASN A 318 10.51 8.67 5.76
CA ASN A 318 11.60 9.55 6.18
C ASN A 318 11.14 10.66 7.16
N ARG A 319 9.84 10.90 7.31
CA ARG A 319 9.25 11.84 8.28
C ARG A 319 8.57 11.15 9.44
N THR A 320 7.91 10.01 9.20
CA THR A 320 7.23 9.25 10.26
C THR A 320 8.21 8.42 11.10
N GLY A 321 9.37 8.11 10.55
CA GLY A 321 10.43 7.33 11.18
C GLY A 321 10.22 5.82 11.13
N ASN A 322 8.97 5.35 11.06
CA ASN A 322 8.61 3.93 11.03
C ASN A 322 7.22 3.71 10.40
N ALA A 323 6.86 2.45 10.16
CA ALA A 323 5.61 2.01 9.54
C ALA A 323 4.55 1.54 10.57
N ASP A 324 4.43 2.22 11.69
CA ASP A 324 3.42 1.89 12.71
C ASP A 324 2.06 2.55 12.40
N PHE A 325 1.21 1.81 11.69
CA PHE A 325 -0.15 2.27 11.36
C PHE A 325 -1.05 2.38 12.58
N PHE A 326 -0.84 1.57 13.61
CA PHE A 326 -1.64 1.63 14.84
C PHE A 326 -1.40 2.97 15.57
N ARG A 327 -0.14 3.38 15.66
CA ARG A 327 0.22 4.68 16.20
C ARG A 327 -0.35 5.84 15.38
N MET A 328 -0.44 5.67 14.05
CA MET A 328 -1.07 6.67 13.19
C MET A 328 -2.57 6.79 13.43
N LEU A 329 -3.28 5.68 13.73
CA LEU A 329 -4.70 5.73 14.09
C LEU A 329 -4.93 6.51 15.39
N VAL A 330 -4.06 6.34 16.39
CA VAL A 330 -4.08 7.14 17.62
C VAL A 330 -3.87 8.62 17.30
N LEU A 331 -2.87 8.95 16.47
CA LEU A 331 -2.61 10.33 16.05
C LEU A 331 -3.82 10.94 15.32
N ALA A 332 -4.41 10.22 14.38
CA ALA A 332 -5.59 10.66 13.64
C ALA A 332 -6.78 10.98 14.59
N SER A 333 -7.02 10.07 15.55
CA SER A 333 -8.06 10.27 16.56
C SER A 333 -7.78 11.47 17.47
N ASN A 334 -6.53 11.66 17.88
CA ASN A 334 -6.12 12.79 18.73
C ASN A 334 -6.23 14.13 17.98
N ILE A 335 -5.86 14.18 16.70
CA ILE A 335 -6.02 15.39 15.86
C ILE A 335 -7.50 15.78 15.79
N GLU A 336 -8.39 14.80 15.53
CA GLU A 336 -9.83 15.07 15.49
C GLU A 336 -10.38 15.46 16.86
N HIS A 337 -9.91 14.83 17.94
CA HIS A 337 -10.30 15.19 19.30
C HIS A 337 -9.90 16.63 19.67
N LEU A 338 -8.67 17.02 19.39
CA LEU A 338 -8.20 18.40 19.60
C LEU A 338 -9.04 19.43 18.83
N ARG A 339 -9.50 19.07 17.65
CA ARG A 339 -10.25 19.94 16.77
C ARG A 339 -11.74 20.05 17.12
N THR A 340 -12.33 18.95 17.60
CA THR A 340 -13.79 18.84 17.71
C THR A 340 -14.30 18.44 19.09
N GLY A 341 -13.40 18.11 20.03
CA GLY A 341 -13.73 17.57 21.35
C GLY A 341 -14.08 16.07 21.33
N THR A 342 -14.08 15.42 20.16
CA THR A 342 -14.44 14.00 20.02
C THR A 342 -13.48 13.34 19.04
N GLY A 343 -12.82 12.26 19.47
CA GLY A 343 -11.96 11.46 18.59
C GLY A 343 -12.73 10.58 17.61
N LEU A 344 -12.01 9.89 16.74
CA LEU A 344 -12.61 8.92 15.81
C LEU A 344 -13.14 7.70 16.57
N ALA A 345 -14.33 7.25 16.22
CA ALA A 345 -14.82 5.95 16.70
C ALA A 345 -13.91 4.83 16.21
N ALA A 346 -13.58 3.86 17.07
CA ALA A 346 -12.61 2.82 16.76
C ALA A 346 -12.96 2.04 15.49
N HIS A 347 -14.21 1.64 15.32
CA HIS A 347 -14.67 0.98 14.10
C HIS A 347 -14.38 1.83 12.86
N ARG A 348 -14.74 3.12 12.90
CA ARG A 348 -14.53 4.05 11.78
C ARG A 348 -13.04 4.24 11.46
N ALA A 349 -12.20 4.32 12.48
CA ALA A 349 -10.74 4.40 12.30
C ALA A 349 -10.18 3.17 11.60
N LEU A 350 -10.68 1.96 11.93
CA LEU A 350 -10.27 0.72 11.28
C LEU A 350 -10.78 0.65 9.82
N GLU A 351 -11.99 1.12 9.53
CA GLU A 351 -12.49 1.18 8.15
C GLU A 351 -11.55 2.00 7.24
N LEU A 352 -11.05 3.16 7.73
CA LEU A 352 -10.17 4.05 6.94
C LEU A 352 -8.90 3.38 6.45
N VAL A 353 -8.39 2.39 7.18
CA VAL A 353 -7.15 1.67 6.88
C VAL A 353 -7.38 0.23 6.40
N THR A 354 -8.61 -0.13 6.11
CA THR A 354 -9.00 -1.45 5.59
C THR A 354 -9.93 -1.30 4.40
N ILE A 355 -11.25 -1.40 4.59
CA ILE A 355 -12.22 -1.42 3.48
C ILE A 355 -12.28 -0.10 2.70
N ASP A 356 -12.16 1.05 3.38
CA ASP A 356 -12.13 2.34 2.68
C ASP A 356 -10.81 2.56 1.95
N GLY A 357 -9.69 2.11 2.54
CA GLY A 357 -8.41 2.05 1.83
C GLY A 357 -8.49 1.21 0.55
N ALA A 358 -9.12 0.03 0.63
CA ALA A 358 -9.34 -0.82 -0.54
C ALA A 358 -10.21 -0.12 -1.61
N ARG A 359 -11.31 0.50 -1.19
CA ARG A 359 -12.19 1.27 -2.08
C ARG A 359 -11.48 2.45 -2.73
N ALA A 360 -10.64 3.15 -1.96
CA ALA A 360 -9.84 4.28 -2.48
C ALA A 360 -8.91 3.85 -3.61
N LEU A 361 -8.39 2.63 -3.57
CA LEU A 361 -7.52 2.07 -4.60
C LEU A 361 -8.27 1.27 -5.69
N GLY A 362 -9.60 1.22 -5.65
CA GLY A 362 -10.39 0.41 -6.58
C GLY A 362 -10.31 -1.11 -6.31
N LEU A 363 -9.88 -1.51 -5.11
CA LEU A 363 -9.69 -2.90 -4.70
C LEU A 363 -10.78 -3.42 -3.75
N GLY A 364 -11.86 -2.67 -3.53
CA GLY A 364 -12.89 -2.97 -2.54
C GLY A 364 -13.59 -4.32 -2.72
N GLU A 365 -13.70 -4.81 -3.97
CA GLU A 365 -14.23 -6.15 -4.28
C GLU A 365 -13.18 -7.26 -4.13
N ILE A 366 -11.92 -6.89 -3.96
CA ILE A 366 -10.79 -7.85 -3.90
C ILE A 366 -10.35 -8.08 -2.46
N THR A 367 -10.22 -7.01 -1.67
CA THR A 367 -9.67 -7.04 -0.31
C THR A 367 -10.27 -5.97 0.60
N GLY A 368 -9.71 -5.76 1.79
CA GLY A 368 -10.11 -4.73 2.75
C GLY A 368 -11.23 -5.12 3.71
N SER A 369 -11.89 -6.25 3.49
CA SER A 369 -12.80 -6.88 4.45
C SER A 369 -12.66 -8.39 4.39
N LEU A 370 -12.93 -9.06 5.51
CA LEU A 370 -13.03 -10.52 5.54
C LEU A 370 -14.44 -10.91 5.10
N THR A 371 -14.61 -11.11 3.79
CA THR A 371 -15.88 -11.45 3.15
C THR A 371 -15.65 -12.70 2.29
N PRO A 372 -16.50 -13.73 2.36
CA PRO A 372 -16.41 -14.87 1.45
C PRO A 372 -16.36 -14.43 -0.02
N GLY A 373 -15.42 -14.99 -0.78
CA GLY A 373 -15.11 -14.63 -2.17
C GLY A 373 -13.94 -13.66 -2.35
N LYS A 374 -13.63 -12.81 -1.36
CA LYS A 374 -12.47 -11.92 -1.40
C LYS A 374 -11.15 -12.65 -1.17
N ARG A 375 -10.05 -12.02 -1.52
CA ARG A 375 -8.72 -12.53 -1.26
C ARG A 375 -8.42 -12.54 0.24
N ALA A 376 -7.69 -13.55 0.68
CA ALA A 376 -7.25 -13.67 2.06
C ALA A 376 -6.03 -12.79 2.31
N ASP A 377 -6.26 -11.50 2.40
CA ASP A 377 -5.32 -10.50 2.89
C ASP A 377 -5.73 -10.18 4.33
N LEU A 378 -5.07 -10.77 5.30
CA LEU A 378 -5.45 -10.67 6.70
C LEU A 378 -4.23 -10.62 7.63
N ILE A 379 -4.49 -10.15 8.85
CA ILE A 379 -3.52 -10.16 9.94
C ILE A 379 -4.13 -10.85 11.18
N MET A 380 -3.25 -11.43 11.97
CA MET A 380 -3.58 -12.04 13.26
C MET A 380 -2.78 -11.32 14.35
N ILE A 381 -3.46 -10.82 15.36
CA ILE A 381 -2.89 -9.97 16.42
C ILE A 381 -3.02 -10.68 17.76
N ARG A 382 -1.92 -10.89 18.48
CA ARG A 382 -1.92 -11.46 19.82
C ARG A 382 -2.53 -10.48 20.81
N THR A 383 -3.30 -11.02 21.77
CA THR A 383 -3.93 -10.24 22.84
C THR A 383 -3.43 -10.57 24.24
N ASP A 384 -2.47 -11.48 24.38
CA ASP A 384 -1.88 -11.95 25.63
C ASP A 384 -0.68 -11.12 26.10
N GLU A 385 -0.30 -10.10 25.38
CA GLU A 385 0.78 -9.17 25.74
C GLU A 385 0.31 -8.11 26.77
N LEU A 386 1.25 -7.56 27.54
CA LEU A 386 0.94 -6.56 28.59
C LEU A 386 0.17 -5.34 28.07
N ASN A 387 0.52 -4.85 26.88
CA ASN A 387 -0.15 -3.69 26.28
C ASN A 387 -1.56 -4.00 25.77
N MET A 388 -1.92 -5.27 25.63
CA MET A 388 -3.21 -5.72 25.13
C MET A 388 -4.17 -6.19 26.22
N THR A 389 -3.67 -6.38 27.46
CA THR A 389 -4.46 -6.93 28.57
C THR A 389 -4.91 -5.83 29.51
N PRO A 390 -6.23 -5.78 29.88
CA PRO A 390 -7.32 -6.63 29.40
C PRO A 390 -7.92 -6.16 28.06
N THR A 391 -8.26 -7.07 27.17
CA THR A 391 -8.99 -6.78 25.93
C THR A 391 -10.50 -6.92 26.13
N VAL A 392 -11.21 -5.83 26.35
CA VAL A 392 -12.67 -5.80 26.51
C VAL A 392 -13.37 -5.45 25.21
N SER A 393 -12.86 -4.45 24.50
CA SER A 393 -13.34 -4.04 23.17
C SER A 393 -12.24 -4.29 22.15
N PRO A 394 -12.37 -5.30 21.28
CA PRO A 394 -11.31 -5.67 20.35
C PRO A 394 -10.96 -4.54 19.36
N GLU A 395 -11.95 -3.80 18.87
CA GLU A 395 -11.69 -2.65 17.98
C GLU A 395 -10.91 -1.54 18.68
N ARG A 396 -11.30 -1.19 19.91
CA ARG A 396 -10.57 -0.18 20.70
C ARG A 396 -9.16 -0.65 21.05
N ALA A 397 -8.99 -1.94 21.35
CA ALA A 397 -7.69 -2.51 21.63
C ALA A 397 -6.78 -2.42 20.40
N VAL A 398 -7.31 -2.72 19.21
CA VAL A 398 -6.53 -2.57 17.96
C VAL A 398 -6.12 -1.12 17.73
N VAL A 399 -7.04 -0.15 17.87
CA VAL A 399 -6.73 1.26 17.61
C VAL A 399 -5.76 1.85 18.64
N ASN A 400 -5.94 1.53 19.94
CA ASN A 400 -5.26 2.25 21.00
C ASN A 400 -4.03 1.53 21.58
N SER A 401 -3.97 0.19 21.48
CA SER A 401 -3.00 -0.60 22.24
C SER A 401 -2.05 -1.42 21.36
N VAL A 402 -2.46 -1.84 20.17
CA VAL A 402 -1.63 -2.67 19.30
C VAL A 402 -0.35 -1.93 18.86
N ARG A 403 0.71 -2.70 18.77
CA ARG A 403 2.02 -2.33 18.20
C ARG A 403 2.37 -3.33 17.10
N PRO A 404 3.28 -3.00 16.18
CA PRO A 404 3.74 -3.94 15.13
C PRO A 404 4.19 -5.31 15.65
N GLU A 405 4.74 -5.38 16.86
CA GLU A 405 5.19 -6.61 17.51
C GLU A 405 4.04 -7.53 17.92
N ASN A 406 2.85 -6.99 18.18
CA ASN A 406 1.67 -7.80 18.46
C ASN A 406 1.12 -8.52 17.23
N VAL A 407 1.44 -8.05 16.02
CA VAL A 407 1.06 -8.73 14.78
C VAL A 407 1.85 -10.03 14.65
N ASP A 408 1.20 -11.15 14.89
CA ASP A 408 1.81 -12.48 14.82
C ASP A 408 1.97 -12.97 13.36
N THR A 409 0.88 -12.92 12.61
CA THR A 409 0.79 -13.47 11.25
C THR A 409 0.27 -12.42 10.28
N VAL A 410 0.87 -12.36 9.10
CA VAL A 410 0.44 -11.53 7.96
C VAL A 410 0.28 -12.43 6.76
N MET A 411 -0.86 -12.30 6.09
CA MET A 411 -1.20 -13.08 4.91
C MET A 411 -1.63 -12.15 3.78
N VAL A 412 -1.13 -12.41 2.59
CA VAL A 412 -1.53 -11.74 1.34
C VAL A 412 -1.88 -12.79 0.31
N ASN A 413 -3.07 -12.71 -0.27
CA ASN A 413 -3.56 -13.66 -1.27
C ASN A 413 -3.45 -15.12 -0.80
N GLY A 414 -3.67 -15.37 0.50
CA GLY A 414 -3.53 -16.69 1.13
C GLY A 414 -2.09 -17.13 1.41
N ARG A 415 -1.07 -16.36 1.02
CA ARG A 415 0.33 -16.64 1.29
C ARG A 415 0.75 -16.01 2.61
N ILE A 416 1.35 -16.77 3.50
CA ILE A 416 1.87 -16.29 4.79
C ILE A 416 3.21 -15.58 4.55
N LEU A 417 3.28 -14.29 4.86
CA LEU A 417 4.45 -13.43 4.68
C LEU A 417 5.14 -13.08 6.01
N LYS A 418 4.42 -13.18 7.11
CA LYS A 418 4.92 -13.11 8.49
C LYS A 418 4.26 -14.22 9.29
N SER A 419 5.00 -14.90 10.15
CA SER A 419 4.48 -15.93 11.05
C SER A 419 5.26 -15.92 12.36
N ARG A 420 4.54 -16.04 13.48
CA ARG A 420 5.12 -16.01 14.82
C ARG A 420 6.01 -14.79 15.04
N GLY A 421 5.56 -13.64 14.55
CA GLY A 421 6.28 -12.37 14.68
C GLY A 421 7.49 -12.18 13.76
N ALA A 422 7.85 -13.14 12.92
CA ALA A 422 9.00 -13.06 12.00
C ALA A 422 8.56 -13.09 10.53
N LEU A 423 9.22 -12.30 9.67
CA LEU A 423 9.01 -12.35 8.23
C LEU A 423 9.42 -13.73 7.68
N THR A 424 8.61 -14.30 6.78
CA THR A 424 8.88 -15.59 6.12
C THR A 424 9.48 -15.42 4.73
N VAL A 425 9.40 -14.22 4.18
CA VAL A 425 9.78 -13.90 2.79
C VAL A 425 11.15 -13.23 2.67
N ALA A 426 11.70 -12.77 3.79
CA ALA A 426 13.01 -12.13 3.80
C ALA A 426 13.65 -12.23 5.19
N ASP A 427 14.98 -12.27 5.21
CA ASP A 427 15.77 -12.04 6.40
C ASP A 427 15.80 -10.54 6.69
N ALA A 428 15.13 -10.11 7.75
CA ALA A 428 14.99 -8.70 8.12
C ALA A 428 16.36 -8.03 8.37
N ARG A 429 17.32 -8.76 8.96
CA ARG A 429 18.68 -8.23 9.18
C ARG A 429 19.37 -7.93 7.86
N ARG A 430 19.33 -8.88 6.93
CA ARG A 430 19.94 -8.70 5.59
C ARG A 430 19.27 -7.56 4.83
N VAL A 431 17.95 -7.42 4.91
CA VAL A 431 17.23 -6.27 4.31
C VAL A 431 17.78 -4.95 4.84
N GLY A 432 17.98 -4.83 6.16
CA GLY A 432 18.55 -3.64 6.79
C GLY A 432 20.00 -3.38 6.36
N GLU A 433 20.84 -4.43 6.27
CA GLU A 433 22.23 -4.33 5.82
C GLU A 433 22.34 -3.88 4.34
N ASP A 434 21.49 -4.42 3.46
CA ASP A 434 21.44 -4.04 2.05
C ASP A 434 21.01 -2.56 1.90
N ALA A 435 19.99 -2.14 2.63
CA ALA A 435 19.52 -0.75 2.65
C ALA A 435 20.60 0.23 3.17
N ALA A 436 21.30 -0.14 4.24
CA ALA A 436 22.40 0.67 4.78
C ALA A 436 23.56 0.82 3.78
N ARG A 437 23.89 -0.25 3.05
CA ARG A 437 24.91 -0.17 1.97
C ARG A 437 24.48 0.78 0.85
N SER A 438 23.19 0.70 0.42
CA SER A 438 22.65 1.62 -0.59
C SER A 438 22.71 3.06 -0.13
N LEU A 439 22.29 3.37 1.10
CA LEU A 439 22.37 4.73 1.64
C LEU A 439 23.82 5.26 1.63
N LYS A 440 24.78 4.45 2.13
CA LYS A 440 26.21 4.82 2.11
C LYS A 440 26.70 5.12 0.70
N ALA A 441 26.33 4.29 -0.28
CA ALA A 441 26.73 4.48 -1.68
C ALA A 441 26.08 5.72 -2.30
N ILE A 442 24.81 6.01 -1.97
CA ILE A 442 24.10 7.23 -2.40
C ILE A 442 24.82 8.47 -1.85
N LEU A 443 25.14 8.49 -0.55
CA LEU A 443 25.84 9.62 0.09
C LEU A 443 27.22 9.85 -0.53
N GLN A 444 27.97 8.78 -0.82
CA GLN A 444 29.27 8.90 -1.51
C GLN A 444 29.17 9.47 -2.93
N ARG A 445 28.07 9.20 -3.64
CA ARG A 445 27.83 9.76 -4.98
C ARG A 445 27.32 11.20 -4.95
N ALA A 446 26.72 11.60 -3.83
CA ALA A 446 26.23 12.96 -3.64
C ALA A 446 27.33 13.97 -3.22
N GLY A 447 28.48 13.52 -2.74
CA GLY A 447 29.65 14.31 -2.29
C GLY A 447 29.62 14.41 -0.79
#